data_e44e3bee19194a0199791200f563acf5
#
_entry.id   e44e3bee19194a0199791200f563acf5
#
_cell.length_a   1.000
_cell.length_b   1.000
_cell.length_c   1.000
_cell.angle_alpha   90.00
_cell.angle_beta   90.00
_cell.angle_gamma   90.00
#
_symmetry.space_group_name_H-M   'P 1'
#
loop_
_entity.id
_entity.type
_entity.pdbx_description
1 polymer ?
#
loop_
_entity_poly.entity_id
_entity_poly.type
_entity_poly.pdbx_seq_one_letter_code
_entity_poly.pdbx_strand_id
1 'polypeptide(L)'
;MKSPIDTVKGRIVGYDERRGEVLIRAPYDDWLTMTKREYNTCLVQMVDSRPLSDKQRNCCYALIRAISSYTGQGLDSTKEWLKIKFMAEDLEGAADRIFSLSNAPVSLVCAFQRYLVRFILDWDIPTEFSLLDMVDDVADYIYSCLVNKKCCITGQPADLHHVERVGMGRNRDEIIHEGMEVLPLSREMHTIAHTMPDEEFFEKYHLPGGIVMDKTLCRLYGLKQRRTKTNG
;
A
#
# COMPACT_ATOMS: atom_id res chain seq x y z
N MET A 1 0.58 -3.61 -34.72
CA MET A 1 0.67 -2.17 -34.37
C MET A 1 1.82 -2.04 -33.38
N LYS A 2 2.85 -1.22 -33.66
CA LYS A 2 3.88 -0.88 -32.67
C LYS A 2 3.21 -0.08 -31.56
N SER A 3 3.57 -0.38 -30.30
CA SER A 3 3.15 0.41 -29.14
C SER A 3 3.52 1.89 -29.37
N PRO A 4 2.68 2.85 -29.01
CA PRO A 4 3.03 4.27 -29.14
C PRO A 4 4.21 4.70 -28.27
N ILE A 5 4.67 3.83 -27.35
CA ILE A 5 5.83 4.03 -26.48
C ILE A 5 6.85 2.94 -26.77
N ASP A 6 8.03 3.33 -27.23
CA ASP A 6 9.13 2.40 -27.43
C ASP A 6 9.67 1.93 -26.06
N THR A 7 9.53 0.63 -25.80
CA THR A 7 10.02 0.00 -24.57
C THR A 7 11.25 -0.85 -24.87
N VAL A 8 12.38 -0.58 -24.24
CA VAL A 8 13.61 -1.35 -24.36
C VAL A 8 14.03 -1.93 -23.01
N LYS A 9 14.60 -3.16 -23.04
CA LYS A 9 15.15 -3.77 -21.83
C LYS A 9 16.56 -3.25 -21.60
N GLY A 10 16.79 -2.65 -20.42
CA GLY A 10 18.10 -2.21 -19.97
C GLY A 10 18.67 -3.12 -18.88
N ARG A 11 19.95 -2.93 -18.57
CA ARG A 11 20.64 -3.53 -17.42
C ARG A 11 21.16 -2.43 -16.51
N ILE A 12 21.03 -2.63 -15.21
CA ILE A 12 21.75 -1.82 -14.23
C ILE A 12 23.23 -2.21 -14.32
N VAL A 13 24.08 -1.23 -14.59
CA VAL A 13 25.54 -1.44 -14.77
C VAL A 13 26.35 -0.74 -13.69
N GLY A 14 25.74 0.07 -12.85
CA GLY A 14 26.40 0.72 -11.73
C GLY A 14 25.45 1.46 -10.80
N TYR A 15 25.95 1.76 -9.60
CA TYR A 15 25.30 2.56 -8.58
C TYR A 15 26.24 3.65 -8.11
N ASP A 16 25.73 4.83 -7.85
CA ASP A 16 26.39 5.88 -7.08
C ASP A 16 25.60 6.12 -5.79
N GLU A 17 26.03 5.48 -4.71
CA GLU A 17 25.37 5.58 -3.40
C GLU A 17 25.38 7.01 -2.85
N ARG A 18 26.42 7.82 -3.20
CA ARG A 18 26.54 9.19 -2.70
C ARG A 18 25.55 10.14 -3.34
N ARG A 19 25.22 9.88 -4.63
CA ARG A 19 24.28 10.69 -5.40
C ARG A 19 22.88 10.10 -5.43
N GLY A 20 22.70 8.84 -4.98
CA GLY A 20 21.46 8.11 -5.14
C GLY A 20 21.12 7.83 -6.61
N GLU A 21 22.14 7.64 -7.47
CA GLU A 21 21.97 7.46 -8.91
C GLU A 21 22.20 6.01 -9.33
N VAL A 22 21.47 5.59 -10.36
CA VAL A 22 21.61 4.28 -11.01
C VAL A 22 22.00 4.48 -12.46
N LEU A 23 23.10 3.81 -12.90
CA LEU A 23 23.51 3.81 -14.29
C LEU A 23 22.87 2.62 -15.02
N ILE A 24 22.10 2.91 -16.06
CA ILE A 24 21.40 1.90 -16.86
C ILE A 24 21.96 1.90 -18.28
N ARG A 25 22.24 0.72 -18.81
CA ARG A 25 22.59 0.51 -20.21
C ARG A 25 21.45 -0.22 -20.91
N ALA A 26 20.90 0.38 -21.96
CA ALA A 26 19.85 -0.21 -22.79
C ALA A 26 20.26 -0.14 -24.27
N PRO A 27 20.06 -1.20 -25.09
CA PRO A 27 20.19 -1.11 -26.52
C PRO A 27 19.04 -0.28 -27.09
N TYR A 28 19.35 0.62 -28.02
CA TYR A 28 18.35 1.41 -28.72
C TYR A 28 18.77 1.60 -30.18
N ASP A 29 18.00 1.04 -31.09
CA ASP A 29 18.38 0.98 -32.50
C ASP A 29 18.01 2.24 -33.28
N ASP A 30 17.01 3.01 -32.81
CA ASP A 30 16.55 4.24 -33.49
C ASP A 30 17.13 5.51 -32.86
N TRP A 31 18.48 5.56 -32.79
CA TRP A 31 19.19 6.71 -32.25
C TRP A 31 18.98 8.00 -33.06
N LEU A 32 18.70 7.88 -34.36
CA LEU A 32 18.39 9.03 -35.23
C LEU A 32 17.11 9.73 -34.83
N THR A 33 16.06 8.97 -34.49
CA THR A 33 14.81 9.53 -33.99
C THR A 33 15.02 10.17 -32.63
N MET A 34 15.78 9.52 -31.76
CA MET A 34 16.10 10.04 -30.42
C MET A 34 16.81 11.39 -30.50
N THR A 35 17.84 11.51 -31.34
CA THR A 35 18.58 12.76 -31.51
C THR A 35 17.80 13.85 -32.21
N LYS A 36 17.01 13.53 -33.24
CA LYS A 36 16.16 14.49 -33.93
C LYS A 36 15.05 15.07 -33.06
N ARG A 37 14.54 14.29 -32.11
CA ARG A 37 13.46 14.69 -31.18
C ARG A 37 14.00 15.16 -29.83
N GLU A 38 15.32 15.23 -29.66
CA GLU A 38 15.99 15.70 -28.44
C GLU A 38 15.48 14.98 -27.16
N TYR A 39 15.27 13.66 -27.25
CA TYR A 39 14.86 12.87 -26.09
C TYR A 39 15.95 12.87 -25.03
N ASN A 40 15.73 13.57 -23.94
CA ASN A 40 16.66 13.72 -22.82
C ASN A 40 16.12 13.12 -21.51
N THR A 41 14.89 12.60 -21.52
CA THR A 41 14.24 11.97 -20.38
C THR A 41 13.64 10.63 -20.77
N CYS A 42 13.62 9.69 -19.84
CA CYS A 42 12.97 8.40 -20.00
C CYS A 42 12.31 7.97 -18.69
N LEU A 43 11.29 7.13 -18.80
CA LEU A 43 10.72 6.41 -17.65
C LEU A 43 11.47 5.09 -17.49
N VAL A 44 11.88 4.81 -16.27
CA VAL A 44 12.57 3.57 -15.93
C VAL A 44 11.67 2.74 -15.04
N GLN A 45 11.26 1.58 -15.54
CA GLN A 45 10.53 0.59 -14.77
C GLN A 45 11.49 -0.52 -14.34
N MET A 46 11.67 -0.70 -13.03
CA MET A 46 12.44 -1.81 -12.49
C MET A 46 11.64 -3.11 -12.58
N VAL A 47 12.22 -4.12 -13.23
CA VAL A 47 11.61 -5.44 -13.36
C VAL A 47 12.03 -6.27 -12.17
N ASP A 48 11.07 -6.68 -11.35
CA ASP A 48 11.29 -7.65 -10.29
C ASP A 48 11.40 -9.04 -10.92
N SER A 49 12.60 -9.61 -10.90
CA SER A 49 12.88 -10.95 -11.47
C SER A 49 12.57 -12.10 -10.50
N ARG A 50 12.14 -11.79 -9.27
CA ARG A 50 11.77 -12.85 -8.31
C ARG A 50 10.56 -13.62 -8.82
N PRO A 51 10.55 -14.96 -8.69
CA PRO A 51 9.38 -15.76 -9.05
C PRO A 51 8.25 -15.48 -8.06
N LEU A 52 7.03 -15.41 -8.57
CA LEU A 52 5.83 -15.35 -7.74
C LEU A 52 5.71 -16.63 -6.90
N SER A 53 5.59 -16.47 -5.59
CA SER A 53 5.37 -17.60 -4.69
C SER A 53 3.92 -18.09 -4.75
N ASP A 54 3.72 -19.39 -4.49
CA ASP A 54 2.36 -19.95 -4.37
C ASP A 54 1.57 -19.28 -3.24
N LYS A 55 2.25 -18.88 -2.15
CA LYS A 55 1.63 -18.13 -1.05
C LYS A 55 0.99 -16.83 -1.55
N GLN A 56 1.74 -15.98 -2.25
CA GLN A 56 1.24 -14.69 -2.77
C GLN A 56 0.06 -14.89 -3.74
N ARG A 57 0.17 -15.89 -4.62
CA ARG A 57 -0.91 -16.24 -5.54
C ARG A 57 -2.16 -16.69 -4.78
N ASN A 58 -2.02 -17.56 -3.79
CA ASN A 58 -3.12 -18.07 -2.99
C ASN A 58 -3.77 -16.96 -2.16
N CYS A 59 -3.00 -16.00 -1.62
CA CYS A 59 -3.53 -14.81 -0.96
C CYS A 59 -4.44 -14.00 -1.90
N CYS A 60 -4.00 -13.69 -3.14
CA CYS A 60 -4.86 -13.01 -4.10
C CYS A 60 -6.16 -13.77 -4.37
N TYR A 61 -6.10 -15.10 -4.55
CA TYR A 61 -7.32 -15.90 -4.77
C TYR A 61 -8.23 -15.95 -3.54
N ALA A 62 -7.69 -15.94 -2.32
CA ALA A 62 -8.49 -15.87 -1.10
C ALA A 62 -9.25 -14.54 -1.02
N LEU A 63 -8.58 -13.42 -1.28
CA LEU A 63 -9.20 -12.09 -1.33
C LEU A 63 -10.27 -11.99 -2.42
N ILE A 64 -9.99 -12.50 -3.64
CA ILE A 64 -10.97 -12.53 -4.74
C ILE A 64 -12.20 -13.39 -4.37
N ARG A 65 -12.01 -14.54 -3.69
CA ARG A 65 -13.13 -15.37 -3.24
C ARG A 65 -14.01 -14.64 -2.21
N ALA A 66 -13.42 -13.93 -1.26
CA ALA A 66 -14.18 -13.13 -0.29
C ALA A 66 -15.06 -12.09 -1.00
N ILE A 67 -14.50 -11.37 -1.98
CA ILE A 67 -15.23 -10.39 -2.79
C ILE A 67 -16.31 -11.09 -3.65
N SER A 68 -15.99 -12.20 -4.28
CA SER A 68 -16.92 -13.00 -5.10
C SER A 68 -18.12 -13.50 -4.28
N SER A 69 -17.86 -14.03 -3.08
CA SER A 69 -18.92 -14.50 -2.16
C SER A 69 -19.80 -13.37 -1.69
N TYR A 70 -19.22 -12.20 -1.39
CA TYR A 70 -19.96 -11.02 -0.95
C TYR A 70 -20.85 -10.44 -2.06
N THR A 71 -20.34 -10.36 -3.28
CA THR A 71 -21.06 -9.82 -4.44
C THR A 71 -22.04 -10.81 -5.08
N GLY A 72 -21.92 -12.10 -4.76
CA GLY A 72 -22.71 -13.17 -5.40
C GLY A 72 -22.31 -13.46 -6.85
N GLN A 73 -21.21 -12.88 -7.35
CA GLN A 73 -20.71 -13.10 -8.70
C GLN A 73 -19.80 -14.33 -8.78
N GLY A 74 -19.70 -14.95 -9.94
CA GLY A 74 -18.78 -16.06 -10.16
C GLY A 74 -17.31 -15.64 -10.00
N LEU A 75 -16.48 -16.54 -9.48
CA LEU A 75 -15.07 -16.27 -9.16
C LEU A 75 -14.27 -15.72 -10.34
N ASP A 76 -14.43 -16.31 -11.55
CA ASP A 76 -13.70 -15.87 -12.74
C ASP A 76 -14.16 -14.48 -13.22
N SER A 77 -15.46 -14.22 -13.18
CA SER A 77 -16.00 -12.91 -13.52
C SER A 77 -15.51 -11.83 -12.55
N THR A 78 -15.54 -12.11 -11.26
CA THR A 78 -15.02 -11.21 -10.21
C THR A 78 -13.53 -10.94 -10.40
N LYS A 79 -12.74 -11.97 -10.66
CA LYS A 79 -11.30 -11.85 -10.91
C LYS A 79 -10.98 -10.92 -12.08
N GLU A 80 -11.61 -11.14 -13.23
CA GLU A 80 -11.36 -10.33 -14.42
C GLU A 80 -11.86 -8.89 -14.23
N TRP A 81 -13.03 -8.70 -13.61
CA TRP A 81 -13.55 -7.38 -13.29
C TRP A 81 -12.61 -6.60 -12.34
N LEU A 82 -12.11 -7.24 -11.28
CA LEU A 82 -11.17 -6.62 -10.34
C LEU A 82 -9.85 -6.23 -11.01
N LYS A 83 -9.33 -7.05 -11.94
CA LYS A 83 -8.13 -6.68 -12.72
C LYS A 83 -8.38 -5.46 -13.61
N ILE A 84 -9.52 -5.42 -14.31
CA ILE A 84 -9.88 -4.27 -15.16
C ILE A 84 -10.00 -3.01 -14.31
N LYS A 85 -10.68 -3.11 -13.16
CA LYS A 85 -10.86 -2.00 -12.23
C LYS A 85 -9.52 -1.52 -11.65
N PHE A 86 -8.64 -2.44 -11.23
CA PHE A 86 -7.29 -2.13 -10.78
C PHE A 86 -6.50 -1.38 -11.84
N MET A 87 -6.50 -1.86 -13.09
CA MET A 87 -5.81 -1.19 -14.19
C MET A 87 -6.34 0.21 -14.49
N ALA A 88 -7.65 0.42 -14.33
CA ALA A 88 -8.28 1.72 -14.55
C ALA A 88 -7.98 2.73 -13.43
N GLU A 89 -7.76 2.26 -12.21
CA GLU A 89 -7.49 3.06 -11.01
C GLU A 89 -6.00 3.18 -10.69
N ASP A 90 -5.15 2.37 -11.33
CA ASP A 90 -3.71 2.33 -11.10
C ASP A 90 -3.03 3.57 -11.69
N LEU A 91 -2.88 4.58 -10.84
CA LEU A 91 -2.22 5.84 -11.18
C LEU A 91 -0.70 5.70 -11.35
N GLU A 92 -0.11 4.60 -10.89
CA GLU A 92 1.33 4.34 -10.97
C GLU A 92 1.74 3.58 -12.24
N GLY A 93 0.76 3.15 -13.04
CA GLY A 93 1.01 2.45 -14.30
C GLY A 93 1.60 1.05 -14.12
N ALA A 94 1.32 0.38 -12.98
CA ALA A 94 1.82 -0.96 -12.70
C ALA A 94 1.29 -2.01 -13.70
N ALA A 95 0.13 -1.74 -14.33
CA ALA A 95 -0.47 -2.62 -15.31
C ALA A 95 -0.96 -1.85 -16.55
N ASP A 96 -0.25 -1.98 -17.65
CA ASP A 96 -0.63 -1.42 -18.96
C ASP A 96 -1.50 -2.36 -19.81
N ARG A 97 -1.67 -3.61 -19.37
CA ARG A 97 -2.43 -4.67 -20.04
C ARG A 97 -2.95 -5.72 -19.07
N ILE A 98 -3.97 -6.47 -19.48
CA ILE A 98 -4.51 -7.60 -18.70
C ILE A 98 -3.38 -8.60 -18.41
N PHE A 99 -3.23 -8.95 -17.14
CA PHE A 99 -2.19 -9.84 -16.63
C PHE A 99 -2.77 -11.15 -16.07
N SER A 100 -1.93 -12.18 -16.02
CA SER A 100 -2.28 -13.47 -15.39
C SER A 100 -1.54 -13.62 -14.07
N LEU A 101 -2.25 -14.01 -13.02
CA LEU A 101 -1.65 -14.32 -11.71
C LEU A 101 -0.69 -15.52 -11.74
N SER A 102 -0.62 -16.28 -12.86
CA SER A 102 0.31 -17.41 -12.99
C SER A 102 1.71 -16.97 -13.40
N ASN A 103 1.87 -15.85 -14.09
CA ASN A 103 3.14 -15.41 -14.69
C ASN A 103 3.40 -13.90 -14.59
N ALA A 104 2.57 -13.18 -13.83
CA ALA A 104 2.78 -11.75 -13.61
C ALA A 104 4.05 -11.50 -12.76
N PRO A 105 4.73 -10.37 -12.96
CA PRO A 105 5.82 -9.94 -12.08
C PRO A 105 5.34 -9.83 -10.63
N VAL A 106 6.21 -10.19 -9.67
CA VAL A 106 5.88 -10.12 -8.22
C VAL A 106 5.42 -8.74 -7.82
N SER A 107 6.09 -7.69 -8.29
CA SER A 107 5.71 -6.30 -7.99
C SER A 107 4.28 -5.96 -8.41
N LEU A 108 3.84 -6.45 -9.59
CA LEU A 108 2.47 -6.26 -10.07
C LEU A 108 1.47 -7.04 -9.21
N VAL A 109 1.81 -8.27 -8.81
CA VAL A 109 0.93 -9.07 -7.94
C VAL A 109 0.82 -8.45 -6.56
N CYS A 110 1.91 -7.96 -5.97
CA CYS A 110 1.88 -7.24 -4.69
C CYS A 110 1.04 -5.95 -4.79
N ALA A 111 1.15 -5.18 -5.87
CA ALA A 111 0.31 -4.01 -6.10
C ALA A 111 -1.17 -4.38 -6.22
N PHE A 112 -1.48 -5.44 -6.96
CA PHE A 112 -2.84 -5.95 -7.08
C PHE A 112 -3.38 -6.49 -5.75
N GLN A 113 -2.57 -7.18 -4.97
CA GLN A 113 -2.93 -7.67 -3.63
C GLN A 113 -3.27 -6.52 -2.68
N ARG A 114 -2.45 -5.44 -2.65
CA ARG A 114 -2.75 -4.22 -1.89
C ARG A 114 -4.08 -3.59 -2.34
N TYR A 115 -4.31 -3.52 -3.63
CA TYR A 115 -5.57 -3.05 -4.19
C TYR A 115 -6.77 -3.88 -3.70
N LEU A 116 -6.67 -5.21 -3.71
CA LEU A 116 -7.75 -6.10 -3.23
C LEU A 116 -8.02 -5.91 -1.74
N VAL A 117 -6.98 -5.74 -0.92
CA VAL A 117 -7.12 -5.48 0.52
C VAL A 117 -7.82 -4.14 0.76
N ARG A 118 -7.40 -3.07 0.07
CA ARG A 118 -8.08 -1.77 0.15
C ARG A 118 -9.53 -1.87 -0.29
N PHE A 119 -9.80 -2.57 -1.39
CA PHE A 119 -11.16 -2.80 -1.86
C PHE A 119 -12.04 -3.47 -0.78
N ILE A 120 -11.53 -4.48 -0.10
CA ILE A 120 -12.22 -5.17 1.00
C ILE A 120 -12.50 -4.20 2.16
N LEU A 121 -11.52 -3.37 2.53
CA LEU A 121 -11.68 -2.37 3.60
C LEU A 121 -12.69 -1.28 3.22
N ASP A 122 -12.60 -0.75 2.00
CA ASP A 122 -13.44 0.36 1.51
C ASP A 122 -14.92 -0.05 1.40
N TRP A 123 -15.18 -1.32 1.07
CA TRP A 123 -16.54 -1.86 0.91
C TRP A 123 -17.02 -2.65 2.13
N ASP A 124 -16.26 -2.64 3.22
CA ASP A 124 -16.59 -3.36 4.47
C ASP A 124 -16.95 -4.84 4.24
N ILE A 125 -16.19 -5.51 3.35
CA ILE A 125 -16.45 -6.90 2.99
C ILE A 125 -15.97 -7.81 4.13
N PRO A 126 -16.85 -8.65 4.70
CA PRO A 126 -16.45 -9.58 5.76
C PRO A 126 -15.49 -10.65 5.22
N THR A 127 -14.45 -10.96 6.00
CA THR A 127 -13.49 -12.03 5.70
C THR A 127 -13.43 -13.03 6.85
N GLU A 128 -13.26 -14.31 6.53
CA GLU A 128 -13.06 -15.38 7.51
C GLU A 128 -11.60 -15.52 7.98
N PHE A 129 -10.73 -14.66 7.48
CA PHE A 129 -9.30 -14.63 7.75
C PHE A 129 -8.84 -13.23 8.11
N SER A 130 -7.68 -13.13 8.77
CA SER A 130 -7.04 -11.85 9.07
C SER A 130 -6.47 -11.23 7.79
N LEU A 131 -6.85 -9.99 7.48
CA LEU A 131 -6.23 -9.25 6.36
C LEU A 131 -4.76 -8.93 6.64
N LEU A 132 -4.38 -8.79 7.90
CA LEU A 132 -2.98 -8.57 8.31
C LEU A 132 -2.07 -9.71 7.83
N ASP A 133 -2.55 -10.97 7.88
CA ASP A 133 -1.79 -12.14 7.43
C ASP A 133 -1.67 -12.23 5.90
N MET A 134 -2.45 -11.42 5.18
CA MET A 134 -2.50 -11.43 3.72
C MET A 134 -1.65 -10.34 3.08
N VAL A 135 -1.00 -9.48 3.84
CA VAL A 135 -0.24 -8.34 3.32
C VAL A 135 1.27 -8.54 3.49
N ASP A 136 2.04 -8.06 2.51
CA ASP A 136 3.50 -7.98 2.61
C ASP A 136 3.95 -6.63 3.19
N ASP A 137 3.20 -5.55 2.91
CA ASP A 137 3.44 -4.20 3.43
C ASP A 137 2.45 -3.89 4.55
N VAL A 138 2.85 -4.21 5.77
CA VAL A 138 2.03 -4.02 6.96
C VAL A 138 1.79 -2.54 7.25
N ALA A 139 2.74 -1.65 6.94
CA ALA A 139 2.58 -0.22 7.19
C ALA A 139 1.51 0.40 6.27
N ASP A 140 1.51 0.08 4.97
CA ASP A 140 0.45 0.50 4.02
C ASP A 140 -0.92 -0.05 4.42
N TYR A 141 -0.95 -1.29 4.91
CA TYR A 141 -2.18 -1.89 5.43
C TYR A 141 -2.74 -1.15 6.65
N ILE A 142 -1.89 -0.86 7.66
CA ILE A 142 -2.31 -0.11 8.85
C ILE A 142 -2.81 1.28 8.45
N TYR A 143 -2.13 1.96 7.51
CA TYR A 143 -2.60 3.24 6.98
C TYR A 143 -3.98 3.12 6.33
N SER A 144 -4.21 2.08 5.53
CA SER A 144 -5.52 1.80 4.93
C SER A 144 -6.59 1.52 5.98
N CYS A 145 -6.25 0.80 7.06
CA CYS A 145 -7.11 0.59 8.21
C CYS A 145 -7.45 1.90 8.95
N LEU A 146 -6.48 2.80 9.11
CA LEU A 146 -6.71 4.15 9.67
C LEU A 146 -7.71 4.94 8.81
N VAL A 147 -7.54 4.94 7.49
CA VAL A 147 -8.46 5.62 6.57
C VAL A 147 -9.87 5.08 6.70
N ASN A 148 -10.03 3.77 6.82
CA ASN A 148 -11.33 3.09 6.91
C ASN A 148 -11.86 2.95 8.34
N LYS A 149 -11.13 3.45 9.36
CA LYS A 149 -11.48 3.33 10.78
C LYS A 149 -11.76 1.87 11.21
N LYS A 150 -10.93 0.95 10.70
CA LYS A 150 -10.97 -0.48 11.01
C LYS A 150 -9.76 -0.89 11.83
N CYS A 151 -9.97 -1.79 12.76
CA CYS A 151 -8.88 -2.35 13.56
C CYS A 151 -7.94 -3.17 12.67
N CYS A 152 -6.66 -2.84 12.70
CA CYS A 152 -5.65 -3.55 11.90
C CYS A 152 -5.44 -5.02 12.31
N ILE A 153 -5.92 -5.42 13.49
CA ILE A 153 -5.80 -6.79 14.00
C ILE A 153 -7.09 -7.57 13.77
N THR A 154 -8.25 -6.99 14.14
CA THR A 154 -9.54 -7.72 14.16
C THR A 154 -10.46 -7.37 12.99
N GLY A 155 -10.18 -6.34 12.21
CA GLY A 155 -11.06 -5.83 11.17
C GLY A 155 -12.35 -5.14 11.68
N GLN A 156 -12.59 -5.13 12.99
CA GLN A 156 -13.76 -4.48 13.61
C GLN A 156 -13.62 -2.95 13.57
N PRO A 157 -14.70 -2.18 13.78
CA PRO A 157 -14.61 -0.74 13.95
C PRO A 157 -13.55 -0.35 14.98
N ALA A 158 -12.76 0.69 14.69
CA ALA A 158 -11.60 1.07 15.48
C ALA A 158 -11.66 2.50 15.97
N ASP A 159 -11.14 2.69 17.18
CA ASP A 159 -10.76 3.97 17.74
C ASP A 159 -9.27 4.23 17.45
N LEU A 160 -8.86 5.51 17.45
CA LEU A 160 -7.46 5.90 17.29
C LEU A 160 -6.70 5.67 18.60
N HIS A 161 -5.69 4.81 18.57
CA HIS A 161 -4.77 4.57 19.68
C HIS A 161 -3.45 5.31 19.42
N HIS A 162 -3.01 6.15 20.37
CA HIS A 162 -1.70 6.80 20.33
C HIS A 162 -0.67 5.89 20.99
N VAL A 163 0.39 5.55 20.27
CA VAL A 163 1.48 4.71 20.77
C VAL A 163 2.24 5.45 21.88
N GLU A 164 2.59 6.72 21.67
CA GLU A 164 3.16 7.54 22.72
C GLU A 164 2.08 8.00 23.70
N ARG A 165 2.28 7.71 24.99
CA ARG A 165 1.37 8.21 26.03
C ARG A 165 1.42 9.74 26.03
N VAL A 166 0.36 10.36 25.58
CA VAL A 166 0.15 11.80 25.73
C VAL A 166 0.09 12.07 27.24
N GLY A 167 1.17 12.63 27.81
CA GLY A 167 1.35 12.77 29.24
C GLY A 167 0.14 13.40 29.94
N MET A 168 -0.23 12.83 31.08
CA MET A 168 -1.27 13.37 31.96
C MET A 168 -0.96 14.82 32.30
N GLY A 169 -1.86 15.75 31.96
CA GLY A 169 -1.75 17.16 32.34
C GLY A 169 -1.71 18.16 31.18
N ARG A 170 -1.65 17.74 29.93
CA ARG A 170 -1.80 18.64 28.79
C ARG A 170 -3.28 18.82 28.42
N ASN A 171 -3.68 20.05 28.15
CA ASN A 171 -5.01 20.36 27.63
C ASN A 171 -5.19 19.62 26.28
N ARG A 172 -6.13 18.67 26.21
CA ARG A 172 -6.38 17.85 25.02
C ARG A 172 -6.65 18.69 23.78
N ASP A 173 -7.20 19.90 23.98
CA ASP A 173 -7.51 20.83 22.89
C ASP A 173 -6.26 21.53 22.31
N GLU A 174 -5.09 21.40 22.91
CA GLU A 174 -3.83 22.04 22.44
C GLU A 174 -2.86 21.05 21.81
N ILE A 175 -3.17 19.74 21.84
CA ILE A 175 -2.29 18.71 21.33
C ILE A 175 -2.25 18.75 19.79
N ILE A 176 -1.05 18.84 19.23
CA ILE A 176 -0.80 18.67 17.80
C ILE A 176 -0.57 17.18 17.55
N HIS A 177 -1.49 16.56 16.82
CA HIS A 177 -1.45 15.13 16.54
C HIS A 177 -0.58 14.78 15.33
N GLU A 178 -0.34 15.75 14.42
CA GLU A 178 0.55 15.55 13.28
C GLU A 178 1.97 15.20 13.73
N GLY A 179 2.46 14.05 13.29
CA GLY A 179 3.77 13.51 13.66
C GLY A 179 3.75 12.53 14.83
N MET A 180 2.60 12.27 15.45
CA MET A 180 2.46 11.22 16.47
C MET A 180 2.25 9.86 15.83
N GLU A 181 2.77 8.81 16.44
CA GLU A 181 2.50 7.43 16.03
C GLU A 181 1.14 6.96 16.56
N VAL A 182 0.37 6.34 15.68
CA VAL A 182 -0.99 5.88 15.97
C VAL A 182 -1.27 4.52 15.38
N LEU A 183 -2.22 3.80 15.99
CA LEU A 183 -2.78 2.56 15.49
C LEU A 183 -4.32 2.62 15.51
N PRO A 184 -5.00 2.01 14.53
CA PRO A 184 -6.44 1.81 14.57
C PRO A 184 -6.74 0.51 15.33
N LEU A 185 -7.25 0.61 16.54
CA LEU A 185 -7.54 -0.53 17.40
C LEU A 185 -9.03 -0.58 17.76
N SER A 186 -9.63 -1.76 17.71
CA SER A 186 -10.95 -1.98 18.30
C SER A 186 -10.90 -1.72 19.80
N ARG A 187 -12.05 -1.46 20.42
CA ARG A 187 -12.11 -1.18 21.85
C ARG A 187 -11.47 -2.28 22.71
N GLU A 188 -11.63 -3.54 22.29
CA GLU A 188 -10.98 -4.69 22.94
C GLU A 188 -9.47 -4.62 22.83
N MET A 189 -8.95 -4.46 21.58
CA MET A 189 -7.52 -4.38 21.33
C MET A 189 -6.86 -3.15 21.96
N HIS A 190 -7.59 -2.04 22.00
CA HIS A 190 -7.17 -0.82 22.67
C HIS A 190 -7.00 -1.03 24.20
N THR A 191 -7.91 -1.78 24.80
CA THR A 191 -7.81 -2.16 26.22
C THR A 191 -6.60 -3.07 26.44
N ILE A 192 -6.40 -4.07 25.58
CA ILE A 192 -5.22 -4.97 25.67
C ILE A 192 -3.92 -4.20 25.51
N ALA A 193 -3.82 -3.28 24.56
CA ALA A 193 -2.64 -2.44 24.36
C ALA A 193 -2.24 -1.64 25.60
N HIS A 194 -3.21 -1.24 26.44
CA HIS A 194 -2.91 -0.57 27.71
C HIS A 194 -2.47 -1.49 28.85
N THR A 195 -2.55 -2.82 28.69
CA THR A 195 -2.15 -3.79 29.73
C THR A 195 -0.71 -4.27 29.63
N MET A 196 0.00 -3.96 28.54
CA MET A 196 1.37 -4.39 28.28
C MET A 196 2.21 -3.26 27.67
N PRO A 197 3.55 -3.36 27.64
CA PRO A 197 4.43 -2.45 26.91
C PRO A 197 4.15 -2.49 25.40
N ASP A 198 4.38 -1.36 24.72
CA ASP A 198 4.14 -1.23 23.28
C ASP A 198 4.97 -2.24 22.46
N GLU A 199 6.23 -2.46 22.84
CA GLU A 199 7.12 -3.43 22.20
C GLU A 199 6.56 -4.86 22.28
N GLU A 200 6.04 -5.26 23.44
CA GLU A 200 5.41 -6.58 23.63
C GLU A 200 4.13 -6.71 22.81
N PHE A 201 3.35 -5.64 22.73
CA PHE A 201 2.13 -5.59 21.91
C PHE A 201 2.46 -5.75 20.42
N PHE A 202 3.47 -5.02 19.93
CA PHE A 202 3.89 -5.09 18.53
C PHE A 202 4.44 -6.47 18.17
N GLU A 203 5.28 -7.05 19.03
CA GLU A 203 5.80 -8.41 18.81
C GLU A 203 4.68 -9.45 18.78
N LYS A 204 3.76 -9.39 19.73
CA LYS A 204 2.64 -10.34 19.86
C LYS A 204 1.72 -10.34 18.64
N TYR A 205 1.47 -9.17 18.05
CA TYR A 205 0.56 -9.03 16.90
C TYR A 205 1.28 -8.83 15.58
N HIS A 206 2.60 -9.00 15.53
CA HIS A 206 3.45 -8.87 14.33
C HIS A 206 3.30 -7.51 13.64
N LEU A 207 3.21 -6.44 14.42
CA LEU A 207 3.13 -5.07 13.93
C LEU A 207 4.54 -4.45 13.92
N PRO A 208 4.92 -3.71 12.85
CA PRO A 208 6.23 -3.05 12.79
C PRO A 208 6.32 -1.80 13.68
N GLY A 209 5.21 -1.34 14.21
CA GLY A 209 5.05 -0.10 14.97
C GLY A 209 3.74 0.61 14.61
N GLY A 210 3.57 1.83 15.10
CA GLY A 210 2.47 2.69 14.70
C GLY A 210 2.75 3.41 13.37
N ILE A 211 1.72 4.07 12.84
CA ILE A 211 1.83 4.93 11.66
C ILE A 211 1.93 6.38 12.11
N VAL A 212 2.90 7.10 11.55
CA VAL A 212 3.04 8.54 11.80
C VAL A 212 1.86 9.29 11.19
N MET A 213 1.12 10.00 12.02
CA MET A 213 -0.06 10.75 11.62
C MET A 213 0.31 11.91 10.72
N ASP A 214 -0.17 11.87 9.48
CA ASP A 214 -0.01 12.92 8.48
C ASP A 214 -1.19 13.91 8.49
N LYS A 215 -1.12 14.93 7.63
CA LYS A 215 -2.17 15.93 7.50
C LYS A 215 -3.51 15.36 6.99
N THR A 216 -3.46 14.28 6.21
CA THR A 216 -4.66 13.62 5.67
C THR A 216 -5.40 12.89 6.79
N LEU A 217 -4.68 12.11 7.58
CA LEU A 217 -5.24 11.42 8.74
C LEU A 217 -5.75 12.42 9.79
N CYS A 218 -4.99 13.50 10.07
CA CYS A 218 -5.46 14.54 11.00
C CYS A 218 -6.79 15.14 10.54
N ARG A 219 -6.99 15.42 9.26
CA ARG A 219 -8.26 15.92 8.71
C ARG A 219 -9.37 14.89 8.84
N LEU A 220 -9.10 13.63 8.53
CA LEU A 220 -10.06 12.54 8.61
C LEU A 220 -10.60 12.31 10.02
N TYR A 221 -9.74 12.48 11.04
CA TYR A 221 -10.08 12.32 12.44
C TYR A 221 -10.47 13.64 13.15
N GLY A 222 -10.47 14.78 12.43
CA GLY A 222 -10.80 16.09 13.01
C GLY A 222 -9.78 16.58 14.04
N LEU A 223 -8.49 16.21 13.88
CA LEU A 223 -7.42 16.48 14.82
C LEU A 223 -6.55 17.67 14.38
N LYS A 224 -5.88 18.31 15.36
CA LYS A 224 -5.03 19.47 15.10
C LYS A 224 -3.75 19.10 14.36
N GLN A 225 -3.46 19.93 13.34
CA GLN A 225 -2.26 19.86 12.49
C GLN A 225 -1.27 20.96 12.89
N ARG A 226 0.00 20.79 12.53
CA ARG A 226 0.99 21.88 12.58
C ARG A 226 0.56 22.99 11.64
N ARG A 227 0.53 24.24 12.12
CA ARG A 227 0.30 25.41 11.26
C ARG A 227 1.48 25.53 10.31
N THR A 228 1.22 25.46 9.00
CA THR A 228 2.22 25.80 7.98
C THR A 228 2.49 27.30 8.15
N LYS A 229 3.72 27.70 8.49
CA LYS A 229 4.12 29.10 8.38
C LYS A 229 4.07 29.44 6.88
N THR A 230 3.06 30.16 6.46
CA THR A 230 3.07 30.86 5.17
C THR A 230 4.15 31.93 5.30
N ASN A 231 5.32 31.71 4.68
CA ASN A 231 6.27 32.77 4.45
C ASN A 231 5.58 33.74 3.48
N GLY A 232 5.16 34.89 4.01
CA GLY A 232 4.74 36.06 3.24
C GLY A 232 5.94 36.74 2.61
#